data_d13dfeb38b2c27982353d93e609ae320
#
_entry.id   d13dfeb38b2c27982353d93e609ae320
#
_cell.length_a   1.000
_cell.length_b   1.000
_cell.length_c   1.000
_cell.angle_alpha   90.00
_cell.angle_beta   90.00
_cell.angle_gamma   90.00
#
_symmetry.space_group_name_H-M   'P 1'
#
loop_
_entity.id
_entity.type
_entity.pdbx_description
1 polymer ?
#
loop_
_entity_poly.entity_id
_entity_poly.type
_entity_poly.pdbx_seq_one_letter_code
_entity_poly.pdbx_strand_id
1 'polypeptide(L)'
;MQHIRNFSIIAHIDHGKSTLADRIIHLCGGLSDREMEAQVLDSMDIERERGITIKAQTAALQYKSHSGAIYNLNLIDTPGHVDFSYEVSRSLSACEGALLVVDASQGVEAQTVANCYTAIELGVEVLPVLNKIDLPSAMPDNARQEIEDVIGIDASHAILASAKTGLGVDEILEAIIERIPAPQGDPDAPLKALLIDSWFDNYVGVVMLVRVIDGTLRQKNRIRLMASDSTHLCEQVGVFTPKAVPTETLSAGEVGYIISGIKELQAAKVGDTVTSAENPAKEALPGFKEIKSQVFAGL
;
A
#
# COMPACT_ATOMS: atom_id res chain seq x y z
N MET A 1 -14.44 6.89 8.66
CA MET A 1 -13.03 7.22 8.31
C MET A 1 -12.09 7.35 9.50
N GLN A 2 -12.50 7.86 10.66
CA GLN A 2 -11.63 8.07 11.85
C GLN A 2 -10.82 6.83 12.28
N HIS A 3 -11.35 5.62 12.07
CA HIS A 3 -10.72 4.35 12.40
C HIS A 3 -10.06 3.64 11.20
N ILE A 4 -9.79 4.35 10.11
CA ILE A 4 -9.07 3.81 8.95
C ILE A 4 -7.65 4.37 8.97
N ARG A 5 -6.64 3.52 8.66
CA ARG A 5 -5.26 3.93 8.41
C ARG A 5 -4.76 3.23 7.14
N ASN A 6 -4.32 4.04 6.19
CA ASN A 6 -3.72 3.55 4.96
C ASN A 6 -2.23 3.84 5.01
N PHE A 7 -1.43 2.81 4.93
CA PHE A 7 0.01 2.94 5.06
C PHE A 7 0.75 1.97 4.15
N SER A 8 1.98 2.33 3.85
CA SER A 8 2.92 1.51 3.10
C SER A 8 4.18 1.22 3.90
N ILE A 9 5.03 0.34 3.39
CA ILE A 9 6.35 0.06 3.97
C ILE A 9 7.43 0.43 2.94
N ILE A 10 8.29 1.36 3.31
CA ILE A 10 9.48 1.76 2.56
C ILE A 10 10.68 1.07 3.20
N ALA A 11 11.42 0.28 2.45
CA ALA A 11 12.61 -0.41 2.92
C ALA A 11 13.57 -0.68 1.76
N HIS A 12 14.86 -0.79 2.06
CA HIS A 12 15.82 -1.38 1.15
C HIS A 12 15.64 -2.89 1.05
N ILE A 13 16.18 -3.50 -0.01
CA ILE A 13 16.21 -4.95 -0.17
C ILE A 13 16.89 -5.56 1.07
N ASP A 14 16.34 -6.65 1.57
CA ASP A 14 16.82 -7.38 2.76
C ASP A 14 16.75 -6.61 4.10
N HIS A 15 16.19 -5.41 4.17
CA HIS A 15 15.92 -4.71 5.44
C HIS A 15 14.74 -5.29 6.22
N GLY A 16 14.00 -6.25 5.62
CA GLY A 16 12.95 -7.01 6.28
C GLY A 16 11.53 -6.50 6.03
N LYS A 17 11.28 -5.83 4.89
CA LYS A 17 9.96 -5.34 4.47
C LYS A 17 8.90 -6.45 4.49
N SER A 18 9.10 -7.52 3.72
CA SER A 18 8.13 -8.63 3.60
C SER A 18 7.95 -9.37 4.93
N THR A 19 9.03 -9.56 5.70
CA THR A 19 8.96 -10.19 7.03
C THR A 19 8.14 -9.33 8.01
N LEU A 20 8.27 -8.00 7.95
CA LEU A 20 7.48 -7.10 8.80
C LEU A 20 6.01 -7.10 8.36
N ALA A 21 5.74 -7.07 7.06
CA ALA A 21 4.39 -7.16 6.51
C ALA A 21 3.70 -8.46 6.95
N ASP A 22 4.36 -9.61 6.82
CA ASP A 22 3.86 -10.91 7.28
C ASP A 22 3.53 -10.90 8.77
N ARG A 23 4.41 -10.28 9.58
CA ARG A 23 4.21 -10.20 11.03
C ARG A 23 3.01 -9.32 11.40
N ILE A 24 2.83 -8.19 10.72
CA ILE A 24 1.66 -7.31 10.88
C ILE A 24 0.37 -8.06 10.51
N ILE A 25 0.36 -8.76 9.37
CA ILE A 25 -0.79 -9.55 8.92
C ILE A 25 -1.16 -10.62 9.96
N HIS A 26 -0.16 -11.31 10.48
CA HIS A 26 -0.36 -12.35 11.50
C HIS A 26 -0.95 -11.77 12.80
N LEU A 27 -0.37 -10.69 13.33
CA LEU A 27 -0.87 -10.06 14.57
C LEU A 27 -2.28 -9.49 14.44
N CYS A 28 -2.65 -9.02 13.26
CA CYS A 28 -4.01 -8.56 12.97
C CYS A 28 -4.99 -9.71 12.64
N GLY A 29 -4.56 -10.97 12.72
CA GLY A 29 -5.42 -12.13 12.46
C GLY A 29 -5.85 -12.28 11.00
N GLY A 30 -5.11 -11.69 10.05
CA GLY A 30 -5.39 -11.79 8.62
C GLY A 30 -5.22 -13.21 8.07
N LEU A 31 -4.34 -14.01 8.69
CA LEU A 31 -4.16 -15.44 8.41
C LEU A 31 -3.92 -16.22 9.70
N SER A 32 -4.35 -17.47 9.71
CA SER A 32 -4.05 -18.42 10.81
C SER A 32 -2.60 -18.91 10.70
N ASP A 33 -2.04 -19.42 11.81
CA ASP A 33 -0.69 -20.01 11.86
C ASP A 33 -0.45 -21.09 10.78
N ARG A 34 -1.51 -21.82 10.38
CA ARG A 34 -1.43 -22.87 9.35
C ARG A 34 -1.42 -22.33 7.92
N GLU A 35 -1.91 -21.11 7.72
CA GLU A 35 -2.00 -20.45 6.42
C GLU A 35 -0.82 -19.49 6.20
N MET A 36 -0.03 -19.21 7.25
CA MET A 36 1.16 -18.37 7.16
C MET A 36 2.27 -19.11 6.42
N GLU A 37 2.46 -18.70 5.18
CA GLU A 37 3.67 -18.97 4.40
C GLU A 37 4.59 -17.75 4.50
N ALA A 38 5.88 -17.91 4.28
CA ALA A 38 6.78 -16.78 4.21
C ALA A 38 6.43 -15.91 2.98
N GLN A 39 6.49 -14.59 3.13
CA GLN A 39 6.22 -13.62 2.07
C GLN A 39 4.80 -13.75 1.50
N VAL A 40 3.80 -13.68 2.38
CA VAL A 40 2.37 -13.84 2.03
C VAL A 40 1.90 -12.87 0.95
N LEU A 41 2.41 -11.64 0.94
CA LEU A 41 2.09 -10.62 -0.07
C LEU A 41 2.88 -10.79 -1.37
N ASP A 42 4.01 -11.49 -1.37
CA ASP A 42 4.79 -11.74 -2.57
C ASP A 42 4.18 -12.94 -3.34
N SER A 43 3.20 -12.67 -4.19
CA SER A 43 2.38 -13.71 -4.85
C SER A 43 3.04 -14.37 -6.06
N MET A 44 4.09 -13.75 -6.62
CA MET A 44 4.81 -14.26 -7.79
C MET A 44 6.02 -15.10 -7.38
N ASP A 45 6.25 -16.22 -8.08
CA ASP A 45 7.43 -17.06 -7.81
C ASP A 45 8.76 -16.29 -7.92
N ILE A 46 8.85 -15.35 -8.87
CA ILE A 46 10.04 -14.50 -9.04
C ILE A 46 10.22 -13.49 -7.89
N GLU A 47 9.14 -13.01 -7.27
CA GLU A 47 9.21 -12.16 -6.08
C GLU A 47 9.81 -12.93 -4.90
N ARG A 48 9.32 -14.16 -4.68
CA ARG A 48 9.81 -15.06 -3.63
C ARG A 48 11.25 -15.52 -3.86
N GLU A 49 11.60 -15.85 -5.11
CA GLU A 49 12.95 -16.29 -5.47
C GLU A 49 14.00 -15.19 -5.27
N ARG A 50 13.62 -13.94 -5.59
CA ARG A 50 14.54 -12.79 -5.54
C ARG A 50 14.45 -11.96 -4.29
N GLY A 51 13.45 -12.21 -3.42
CA GLY A 51 13.19 -11.43 -2.21
C GLY A 51 12.81 -9.97 -2.48
N ILE A 52 12.17 -9.70 -3.63
CA ILE A 52 11.75 -8.35 -4.03
C ILE A 52 10.26 -8.32 -4.33
N THR A 53 9.57 -7.26 -3.94
CA THR A 53 8.20 -7.00 -4.37
C THR A 53 8.20 -6.30 -5.72
N ILE A 54 7.50 -6.85 -6.70
CA ILE A 54 7.37 -6.31 -8.06
C ILE A 54 6.02 -5.63 -8.24
N LYS A 55 4.97 -6.21 -7.66
CA LYS A 55 3.58 -5.80 -7.84
C LYS A 55 3.00 -5.23 -6.56
N ALA A 56 2.27 -4.13 -6.66
CA ALA A 56 1.56 -3.60 -5.49
C ALA A 56 0.50 -4.60 -5.03
N GLN A 57 0.52 -4.92 -3.75
CA GLN A 57 -0.49 -5.76 -3.11
C GLN A 57 -1.05 -5.05 -1.88
N THR A 58 -2.25 -5.43 -1.48
CA THR A 58 -2.88 -4.81 -0.31
C THR A 58 -3.39 -5.86 0.65
N ALA A 59 -3.37 -5.51 1.93
CA ALA A 59 -4.04 -6.28 2.96
C ALA A 59 -4.89 -5.35 3.82
N ALA A 60 -6.20 -5.59 3.79
CA ALA A 60 -7.15 -4.95 4.69
C ALA A 60 -7.23 -5.77 5.98
N LEU A 61 -6.80 -5.19 7.08
CA LEU A 61 -6.63 -5.85 8.36
C LEU A 61 -7.47 -5.16 9.42
N GLN A 62 -7.89 -5.91 10.44
CA GLN A 62 -8.51 -5.34 11.62
C GLN A 62 -7.55 -5.44 12.82
N TYR A 63 -7.32 -4.32 13.47
CA TYR A 63 -6.49 -4.24 14.66
C TYR A 63 -7.29 -3.68 15.83
N LYS A 64 -7.25 -4.36 16.97
CA LYS A 64 -7.81 -3.88 18.22
C LYS A 64 -6.70 -3.22 19.03
N SER A 65 -6.77 -1.89 19.15
CA SER A 65 -5.79 -1.10 19.89
C SER A 65 -5.80 -1.41 21.39
N HIS A 66 -4.77 -0.97 22.08
CA HIS A 66 -4.68 -1.05 23.56
C HIS A 66 -5.83 -0.31 24.24
N SER A 67 -6.40 0.72 23.61
CA SER A 67 -7.60 1.42 24.12
C SER A 67 -8.90 0.62 23.94
N GLY A 68 -8.86 -0.49 23.23
CA GLY A 68 -10.02 -1.33 22.90
C GLY A 68 -10.77 -0.93 21.63
N ALA A 69 -10.39 0.18 20.97
CA ALA A 69 -10.98 0.58 19.70
C ALA A 69 -10.51 -0.33 18.56
N ILE A 70 -11.40 -0.60 17.59
CA ILE A 70 -11.06 -1.39 16.40
C ILE A 70 -10.74 -0.45 15.25
N TYR A 71 -9.58 -0.66 14.62
CA TYR A 71 -9.11 0.06 13.45
C TYR A 71 -9.05 -0.84 12.23
N ASN A 72 -9.39 -0.29 11.08
CA ASN A 72 -9.18 -0.90 9.77
C ASN A 72 -7.84 -0.39 9.23
N LEU A 73 -6.87 -1.27 9.13
CA LEU A 73 -5.53 -0.99 8.64
C LEU A 73 -5.41 -1.51 7.21
N ASN A 74 -5.17 -0.62 6.26
CA ASN A 74 -4.90 -0.99 4.88
C ASN A 74 -3.40 -0.89 4.64
N LEU A 75 -2.72 -2.03 4.65
CA LEU A 75 -1.33 -2.13 4.23
C LEU A 75 -1.30 -2.18 2.69
N ILE A 76 -0.60 -1.23 2.08
CA ILE A 76 -0.36 -1.18 0.64
C ILE A 76 1.12 -1.49 0.44
N ASP A 77 1.43 -2.73 0.06
CA ASP A 77 2.81 -3.14 -0.16
C ASP A 77 3.33 -2.59 -1.49
N THR A 78 4.50 -1.94 -1.46
CA THR A 78 5.08 -1.26 -2.61
C THR A 78 6.36 -1.95 -3.06
N PRO A 79 6.66 -1.94 -4.37
CA PRO A 79 7.98 -2.30 -4.84
C PRO A 79 9.07 -1.49 -4.13
N GLY A 80 10.16 -2.15 -3.72
CA GLY A 80 11.30 -1.47 -3.08
C GLY A 80 12.33 -0.91 -4.07
N HIS A 81 12.33 -1.39 -5.32
CA HIS A 81 13.38 -1.10 -6.30
C HIS A 81 13.14 0.21 -7.05
N VAL A 82 14.21 0.95 -7.33
CA VAL A 82 14.16 2.27 -8.02
C VAL A 82 13.57 2.21 -9.42
N ASP A 83 13.66 1.05 -10.10
CA ASP A 83 13.08 0.86 -11.44
C ASP A 83 11.55 0.95 -11.45
N PHE A 84 10.91 0.82 -10.29
CA PHE A 84 9.46 0.89 -10.09
C PHE A 84 9.02 2.21 -9.44
N SER A 85 9.75 3.30 -9.69
CA SER A 85 9.50 4.60 -9.04
C SER A 85 8.08 5.15 -9.28
N TYR A 86 7.48 4.84 -10.44
CA TYR A 86 6.11 5.26 -10.74
C TYR A 86 5.09 4.48 -9.90
N GLU A 87 5.24 3.16 -9.81
CA GLU A 87 4.40 2.28 -9.00
C GLU A 87 4.52 2.63 -7.52
N VAL A 88 5.74 2.91 -7.03
CA VAL A 88 5.98 3.40 -5.66
C VAL A 88 5.23 4.70 -5.42
N SER A 89 5.35 5.67 -6.33
CA SER A 89 4.64 6.95 -6.21
C SER A 89 3.12 6.78 -6.18
N ARG A 90 2.55 5.85 -6.98
CA ARG A 90 1.11 5.59 -6.99
C ARG A 90 0.63 4.92 -5.71
N SER A 91 1.35 3.93 -5.22
CA SER A 91 1.05 3.26 -3.95
C SER A 91 1.12 4.24 -2.78
N LEU A 92 2.16 5.06 -2.71
CA LEU A 92 2.30 6.10 -1.69
C LEU A 92 1.20 7.18 -1.79
N SER A 93 0.75 7.55 -3.00
CA SER A 93 -0.38 8.49 -3.18
C SER A 93 -1.71 7.95 -2.65
N ALA A 94 -1.80 6.64 -2.39
CA ALA A 94 -2.96 6.01 -1.79
C ALA A 94 -2.87 5.91 -0.26
N CYS A 95 -1.77 6.36 0.34
CA CYS A 95 -1.49 6.25 1.77
C CYS A 95 -1.46 7.61 2.44
N GLU A 96 -1.82 7.65 3.72
CA GLU A 96 -1.59 8.78 4.61
C GLU A 96 -0.28 8.63 5.39
N GLY A 97 0.29 7.42 5.48
CA GLY A 97 1.55 7.17 6.18
C GLY A 97 2.41 6.11 5.53
N ALA A 98 3.68 6.09 5.91
CA ALA A 98 4.64 5.07 5.50
C ALA A 98 5.58 4.69 6.64
N LEU A 99 5.83 3.40 6.82
CA LEU A 99 6.88 2.91 7.71
C LEU A 99 8.20 2.96 6.96
N LEU A 100 9.16 3.70 7.46
CA LEU A 100 10.54 3.73 6.97
C LEU A 100 11.35 2.68 7.71
N VAL A 101 11.53 1.51 7.13
CA VAL A 101 12.21 0.38 7.77
C VAL A 101 13.69 0.38 7.40
N VAL A 102 14.53 0.56 8.40
CA VAL A 102 15.98 0.56 8.28
C VAL A 102 16.56 -0.60 9.11
N ASP A 103 17.43 -1.38 8.50
CA ASP A 103 18.21 -2.39 9.21
C ASP A 103 19.20 -1.72 10.16
N ALA A 104 19.05 -1.93 11.46
CA ALA A 104 19.89 -1.31 12.49
C ALA A 104 21.37 -1.74 12.43
N SER A 105 21.71 -2.75 11.64
CA SER A 105 23.08 -3.22 11.44
C SER A 105 23.74 -2.68 10.17
N GLN A 106 22.94 -2.22 9.18
CA GLN A 106 23.42 -1.73 7.88
C GLN A 106 23.28 -0.21 7.73
N GLY A 107 22.28 0.39 8.40
CA GLY A 107 22.00 1.82 8.29
C GLY A 107 21.17 2.20 7.07
N VAL A 108 21.28 3.46 6.63
CA VAL A 108 20.47 4.04 5.56
C VAL A 108 21.08 3.75 4.20
N GLU A 109 20.27 3.23 3.29
CA GLU A 109 20.66 2.91 1.92
C GLU A 109 20.00 3.84 0.88
N ALA A 110 20.64 4.03 -0.28
CA ALA A 110 20.25 5.01 -1.28
C ALA A 110 18.80 4.86 -1.79
N GLN A 111 18.30 3.63 -1.94
CA GLN A 111 16.92 3.38 -2.36
C GLN A 111 15.90 3.83 -1.31
N THR A 112 16.23 3.62 -0.04
CA THR A 112 15.42 4.08 1.09
C THR A 112 15.27 5.59 1.09
N VAL A 113 16.37 6.31 0.84
CA VAL A 113 16.40 7.77 0.74
C VAL A 113 15.48 8.25 -0.38
N ALA A 114 15.63 7.70 -1.59
CA ALA A 114 14.84 8.10 -2.76
C ALA A 114 13.33 7.90 -2.55
N ASN A 115 12.93 6.74 -2.02
CA ASN A 115 11.53 6.42 -1.75
C ASN A 115 10.97 7.27 -0.60
N CYS A 116 11.79 7.59 0.41
CA CYS A 116 11.40 8.47 1.52
C CYS A 116 11.15 9.90 1.03
N TYR A 117 11.99 10.45 0.18
CA TYR A 117 11.74 11.76 -0.43
C TYR A 117 10.47 11.79 -1.26
N THR A 118 10.18 10.72 -2.01
CA THR A 118 8.90 10.59 -2.73
C THR A 118 7.71 10.64 -1.77
N ALA A 119 7.78 9.97 -0.61
CA ALA A 119 6.73 10.03 0.40
C ALA A 119 6.57 11.45 0.98
N ILE A 120 7.67 12.11 1.30
CA ILE A 120 7.67 13.49 1.84
C ILE A 120 7.06 14.47 0.82
N GLU A 121 7.44 14.38 -0.46
CA GLU A 121 6.90 15.22 -1.54
C GLU A 121 5.38 15.03 -1.73
N LEU A 122 4.87 13.83 -1.46
CA LEU A 122 3.45 13.51 -1.50
C LEU A 122 2.69 13.89 -0.21
N GLY A 123 3.39 14.40 0.81
CA GLY A 123 2.79 14.76 2.10
C GLY A 123 2.42 13.56 2.97
N VAL A 124 3.03 12.40 2.72
CA VAL A 124 2.82 11.17 3.49
C VAL A 124 3.61 11.25 4.80
N GLU A 125 2.96 10.94 5.93
CA GLU A 125 3.63 10.88 7.23
C GLU A 125 4.60 9.70 7.28
N VAL A 126 5.86 9.95 7.63
CA VAL A 126 6.91 8.92 7.66
C VAL A 126 7.25 8.52 9.09
N LEU A 127 7.08 7.25 9.42
CA LEU A 127 7.40 6.67 10.73
C LEU A 127 8.68 5.82 10.65
N PRO A 128 9.81 6.25 11.24
CA PRO A 128 11.04 5.46 11.25
C PRO A 128 10.91 4.21 12.14
N VAL A 129 11.35 3.07 11.60
CA VAL A 129 11.41 1.77 12.28
C VAL A 129 12.83 1.20 12.11
N LEU A 130 13.51 0.95 13.21
CA LEU A 130 14.82 0.30 13.22
C LEU A 130 14.63 -1.20 13.44
N ASN A 131 14.78 -1.95 12.35
CA ASN A 131 14.54 -3.39 12.33
C ASN A 131 15.84 -4.17 12.60
N LYS A 132 15.68 -5.45 12.89
CA LYS A 132 16.74 -6.42 13.17
C LYS A 132 17.56 -6.10 14.42
N ILE A 133 16.94 -5.48 15.44
CA ILE A 133 17.60 -5.17 16.73
C ILE A 133 18.00 -6.43 17.51
N ASP A 134 17.55 -7.60 17.10
CA ASP A 134 17.97 -8.91 17.62
C ASP A 134 19.38 -9.31 17.19
N LEU A 135 19.96 -8.65 16.20
CA LEU A 135 21.31 -8.96 15.73
C LEU A 135 22.37 -8.36 16.67
N PRO A 136 23.45 -9.09 16.97
CA PRO A 136 24.57 -8.57 17.78
C PRO A 136 25.28 -7.37 17.14
N SER A 137 25.18 -7.21 15.82
CA SER A 137 25.74 -6.10 15.04
C SER A 137 24.83 -4.89 14.97
N ALA A 138 23.62 -4.92 15.55
CA ALA A 138 22.69 -3.81 15.51
C ALA A 138 23.22 -2.61 16.27
N MET A 139 23.20 -1.42 15.66
CA MET A 139 23.60 -0.13 16.21
C MET A 139 22.47 0.89 16.05
N PRO A 140 21.40 0.79 16.85
CA PRO A 140 20.21 1.62 16.67
C PRO A 140 20.49 3.14 16.74
N ASP A 141 21.41 3.57 17.61
CA ASP A 141 21.72 5.00 17.78
C ASP A 141 22.45 5.55 16.53
N ASN A 142 23.33 4.75 15.91
CA ASN A 142 23.97 5.14 14.65
C ASN A 142 22.94 5.21 13.52
N ALA A 143 22.05 4.23 13.43
CA ALA A 143 21.01 4.23 12.40
C ALA A 143 20.03 5.40 12.55
N ARG A 144 19.70 5.83 13.80
CA ARG A 144 18.94 7.07 14.03
C ARG A 144 19.67 8.30 13.50
N GLN A 145 20.95 8.43 13.85
CA GLN A 145 21.76 9.56 13.40
C GLN A 145 21.86 9.62 11.89
N GLU A 146 22.03 8.48 11.21
CA GLU A 146 22.06 8.42 9.74
C GLU A 146 20.71 8.84 9.11
N ILE A 147 19.57 8.45 9.69
CA ILE A 147 18.25 8.90 9.23
C ILE A 147 18.14 10.42 9.31
N GLU A 148 18.56 11.01 10.44
CA GLU A 148 18.52 12.46 10.64
C GLU A 148 19.50 13.20 9.71
N ASP A 149 20.73 12.70 9.57
CA ASP A 149 21.78 13.37 8.76
C ASP A 149 21.57 13.22 7.26
N VAL A 150 21.09 12.05 6.79
CA VAL A 150 20.98 11.73 5.36
C VAL A 150 19.61 12.06 4.79
N ILE A 151 18.54 11.77 5.55
CA ILE A 151 17.16 11.98 5.09
C ILE A 151 16.61 13.31 5.60
N GLY A 152 17.03 13.74 6.80
CA GLY A 152 16.60 15.00 7.40
C GLY A 152 15.25 14.92 8.12
N ILE A 153 14.80 13.74 8.52
CA ILE A 153 13.59 13.54 9.33
C ILE A 153 13.97 13.22 10.78
N ASP A 154 13.12 13.61 11.73
CA ASP A 154 13.31 13.27 13.15
C ASP A 154 13.19 11.76 13.37
N ALA A 155 14.27 11.14 13.85
CA ALA A 155 14.33 9.73 14.21
C ALA A 155 14.43 9.48 15.71
N SER A 156 14.31 10.51 16.56
CA SER A 156 14.38 10.42 18.01
C SER A 156 13.36 9.43 18.59
N HIS A 157 12.20 9.34 17.95
CA HIS A 157 11.11 8.42 18.29
C HIS A 157 11.00 7.20 17.36
N ALA A 158 12.11 6.83 16.68
CA ALA A 158 12.15 5.63 15.86
C ALA A 158 11.86 4.37 16.68
N ILE A 159 10.99 3.52 16.18
CA ILE A 159 10.54 2.30 16.87
C ILE A 159 11.59 1.22 16.67
N LEU A 160 12.02 0.60 17.78
CA LEU A 160 12.94 -0.52 17.76
C LEU A 160 12.17 -1.83 17.55
N ALA A 161 12.51 -2.58 16.52
CA ALA A 161 11.78 -3.79 16.19
C ALA A 161 12.67 -4.93 15.68
N SER A 162 12.16 -6.13 15.80
CA SER A 162 12.63 -7.31 15.09
C SER A 162 11.45 -8.02 14.45
N ALA A 163 11.30 -7.85 13.15
CA ALA A 163 10.25 -8.54 12.40
C ALA A 163 10.38 -10.07 12.53
N LYS A 164 11.60 -10.59 12.65
CA LYS A 164 11.89 -12.00 12.83
C LYS A 164 11.35 -12.54 14.15
N THR A 165 11.58 -11.86 15.26
CA THR A 165 11.17 -12.30 16.60
C THR A 165 9.78 -11.82 17.01
N GLY A 166 9.25 -10.78 16.34
CA GLY A 166 8.01 -10.10 16.68
C GLY A 166 8.16 -8.96 17.69
N LEU A 167 9.38 -8.72 18.20
CA LEU A 167 9.64 -7.66 19.15
C LEU A 167 9.37 -6.29 18.52
N GLY A 168 8.67 -5.40 19.23
CA GLY A 168 8.38 -4.03 18.81
C GLY A 168 7.29 -3.90 17.74
N VAL A 169 6.68 -5.01 17.25
CA VAL A 169 5.67 -4.93 16.18
C VAL A 169 4.34 -4.42 16.70
N ASP A 170 4.00 -4.70 17.94
CA ASP A 170 2.80 -4.15 18.59
C ASP A 170 2.93 -2.63 18.77
N GLU A 171 4.10 -2.14 19.13
CA GLU A 171 4.42 -0.72 19.22
C GLU A 171 4.35 -0.03 17.85
N ILE A 172 4.71 -0.73 16.77
CA ILE A 172 4.53 -0.22 15.40
C ILE A 172 3.04 -0.04 15.10
N LEU A 173 2.19 -1.02 15.44
CA LEU A 173 0.74 -0.95 15.21
C LEU A 173 0.10 0.20 16.00
N GLU A 174 0.46 0.38 17.26
CA GLU A 174 -0.02 1.53 18.05
C GLU A 174 0.47 2.86 17.45
N ALA A 175 1.72 2.97 17.02
CA ALA A 175 2.23 4.18 16.38
C ALA A 175 1.53 4.49 15.06
N ILE A 176 1.16 3.48 14.26
CA ILE A 176 0.37 3.67 13.05
C ILE A 176 -0.97 4.35 13.38
N ILE A 177 -1.68 3.89 14.39
CA ILE A 177 -2.99 4.46 14.73
C ILE A 177 -2.89 5.85 15.41
N GLU A 178 -1.80 6.13 16.12
CA GLU A 178 -1.57 7.40 16.82
C GLU A 178 -1.06 8.50 15.89
N ARG A 179 -0.10 8.18 15.02
CA ARG A 179 0.67 9.18 14.25
C ARG A 179 0.22 9.32 12.81
N ILE A 180 -0.22 8.23 12.15
CA ILE A 180 -0.73 8.34 10.80
C ILE A 180 -2.13 8.96 10.84
N PRO A 181 -2.39 10.04 10.10
CA PRO A 181 -3.71 10.67 10.09
C PRO A 181 -4.76 9.74 9.47
N ALA A 182 -6.00 9.93 9.88
CA ALA A 182 -7.13 9.27 9.21
C ALA A 182 -7.30 9.83 7.80
N PRO A 183 -7.75 9.00 6.84
CA PRO A 183 -8.06 9.47 5.50
C PRO A 183 -9.12 10.57 5.53
N GLN A 184 -8.98 11.52 4.61
CA GLN A 184 -9.97 12.56 4.38
C GLN A 184 -10.80 12.21 3.14
N GLY A 185 -12.04 12.72 3.07
CA GLY A 185 -12.96 12.53 1.97
C GLY A 185 -14.41 12.64 2.42
N ASP A 186 -15.31 12.72 1.46
CA ASP A 186 -16.75 12.81 1.69
C ASP A 186 -17.44 11.59 1.05
N PRO A 187 -18.05 10.67 1.84
CA PRO A 187 -18.73 9.49 1.31
C PRO A 187 -19.98 9.80 0.50
N ASP A 188 -20.55 11.00 0.62
CA ASP A 188 -21.76 11.46 -0.08
C ASP A 188 -21.44 12.27 -1.34
N ALA A 189 -20.18 12.64 -1.56
CA ALA A 189 -19.72 13.31 -2.78
C ALA A 189 -19.76 12.40 -4.01
N PRO A 190 -19.66 12.94 -5.24
CA PRO A 190 -19.46 12.13 -6.44
C PRO A 190 -18.22 11.24 -6.32
N LEU A 191 -18.36 9.98 -6.74
CA LEU A 191 -17.28 8.99 -6.64
C LEU A 191 -16.00 9.46 -7.32
N LYS A 192 -14.90 9.42 -6.58
CA LYS A 192 -13.53 9.53 -7.06
C LYS A 192 -12.70 8.43 -6.43
N ALA A 193 -12.19 7.50 -7.22
CA ALA A 193 -11.26 6.49 -6.74
C ALA A 193 -9.99 6.50 -7.59
N LEU A 194 -8.84 6.44 -6.93
CA LEU A 194 -7.53 6.33 -7.58
C LEU A 194 -7.29 4.88 -7.97
N LEU A 195 -6.96 4.62 -9.22
CA LEU A 195 -6.52 3.33 -9.69
C LEU A 195 -5.03 3.16 -9.34
N ILE A 196 -4.73 2.35 -8.33
CA ILE A 196 -3.37 2.14 -7.80
C ILE A 196 -2.61 1.16 -8.70
N ASP A 197 -3.24 0.03 -9.04
CA ASP A 197 -2.67 -1.03 -9.86
C ASP A 197 -3.77 -1.76 -10.63
N SER A 198 -3.40 -2.47 -11.71
CA SER A 198 -4.32 -3.31 -12.47
C SER A 198 -3.59 -4.52 -13.05
N TRP A 199 -4.25 -5.66 -13.06
CA TRP A 199 -3.70 -6.89 -13.64
C TRP A 199 -4.79 -7.72 -14.31
N PHE A 200 -4.35 -8.59 -15.20
CA PHE A 200 -5.25 -9.52 -15.86
C PHE A 200 -5.31 -10.84 -15.08
N ASP A 201 -6.53 -11.26 -14.77
CA ASP A 201 -6.85 -12.57 -14.21
C ASP A 201 -7.58 -13.40 -15.29
N ASN A 202 -7.17 -14.66 -15.45
CA ASN A 202 -7.69 -15.52 -16.53
C ASN A 202 -9.18 -15.87 -16.38
N TYR A 203 -9.76 -15.72 -15.19
CA TYR A 203 -11.15 -16.07 -14.91
C TYR A 203 -12.08 -14.87 -14.90
N VAL A 204 -11.63 -13.75 -14.38
CA VAL A 204 -12.47 -12.56 -14.15
C VAL A 204 -12.10 -11.36 -15.03
N GLY A 205 -11.04 -11.47 -15.83
CA GLY A 205 -10.53 -10.37 -16.65
C GLY A 205 -9.67 -9.40 -15.85
N VAL A 206 -9.75 -8.10 -16.15
CA VAL A 206 -8.94 -7.09 -15.46
C VAL A 206 -9.47 -6.85 -14.05
N VAL A 207 -8.60 -7.02 -13.07
CA VAL A 207 -8.80 -6.63 -11.68
C VAL A 207 -8.14 -5.28 -11.47
N MET A 208 -8.86 -4.32 -10.94
CA MET A 208 -8.38 -2.97 -10.64
C MET A 208 -8.27 -2.78 -9.13
N LEU A 209 -7.09 -2.47 -8.62
CA LEU A 209 -6.86 -2.08 -7.24
C LEU A 209 -7.10 -0.58 -7.11
N VAL A 210 -7.98 -0.17 -6.20
CA VAL A 210 -8.40 1.22 -6.07
C VAL A 210 -8.38 1.71 -4.63
N ARG A 211 -8.11 3.00 -4.46
CA ARG A 211 -8.36 3.77 -3.25
C ARG A 211 -9.51 4.73 -3.48
N VAL A 212 -10.59 4.59 -2.73
CA VAL A 212 -11.71 5.54 -2.78
C VAL A 212 -11.34 6.81 -2.01
N ILE A 213 -11.31 7.93 -2.70
CA ILE A 213 -11.03 9.26 -2.13
C ILE A 213 -12.34 9.90 -1.67
N ASP A 214 -13.31 10.04 -2.58
CA ASP A 214 -14.63 10.58 -2.31
C ASP A 214 -15.72 9.62 -2.81
N GLY A 215 -16.89 9.73 -2.23
CA GLY A 215 -18.07 8.97 -2.63
C GLY A 215 -18.06 7.53 -2.13
N THR A 216 -18.93 6.73 -2.72
CA THR A 216 -19.07 5.31 -2.43
C THR A 216 -19.19 4.51 -3.72
N LEU A 217 -18.28 3.58 -3.89
CA LEU A 217 -18.31 2.59 -4.98
C LEU A 217 -19.22 1.43 -4.57
N ARG A 218 -20.12 1.00 -5.48
CA ARG A 218 -21.08 -0.08 -5.21
C ARG A 218 -21.05 -1.11 -6.33
N GLN A 219 -21.22 -2.38 -5.96
CA GLN A 219 -21.48 -3.44 -6.92
C GLN A 219 -22.75 -3.11 -7.75
N LYS A 220 -22.74 -3.48 -9.04
CA LYS A 220 -23.81 -3.25 -10.04
C LYS A 220 -23.97 -1.80 -10.50
N ASN A 221 -23.24 -0.83 -9.97
CA ASN A 221 -23.21 0.52 -10.52
C ASN A 221 -22.34 0.59 -11.77
N ARG A 222 -22.65 1.53 -12.65
CA ARG A 222 -21.80 1.82 -13.81
C ARG A 222 -20.69 2.78 -13.41
N ILE A 223 -19.46 2.38 -13.68
CA ILE A 223 -18.26 3.18 -13.46
C ILE A 223 -17.73 3.71 -14.78
N ARG A 224 -17.05 4.85 -14.74
CA ARG A 224 -16.33 5.45 -15.86
C ARG A 224 -14.86 5.62 -15.48
N LEU A 225 -13.98 5.17 -16.35
CA LEU A 225 -12.55 5.43 -16.30
C LEU A 225 -12.29 6.76 -17.02
N MET A 226 -11.78 7.77 -16.33
CA MET A 226 -11.76 9.13 -16.86
C MET A 226 -10.69 9.33 -17.96
N ALA A 227 -9.53 8.65 -17.87
CA ALA A 227 -8.46 8.77 -18.85
C ALA A 227 -8.78 8.05 -20.17
N SER A 228 -9.41 6.87 -20.11
CA SER A 228 -9.83 6.12 -21.30
C SER A 228 -11.21 6.50 -21.83
N ASP A 229 -11.96 7.31 -21.08
CA ASP A 229 -13.35 7.67 -21.32
C ASP A 229 -14.27 6.45 -21.57
N SER A 230 -13.99 5.37 -20.89
CA SER A 230 -14.71 4.10 -21.04
C SER A 230 -15.64 3.84 -19.86
N THR A 231 -16.81 3.27 -20.13
CA THR A 231 -17.83 2.98 -19.10
C THR A 231 -18.03 1.47 -19.00
N HIS A 232 -18.02 0.98 -17.76
CA HIS A 232 -18.14 -0.45 -17.47
C HIS A 232 -19.13 -0.69 -16.33
N LEU A 233 -19.68 -1.90 -16.27
CA LEU A 233 -20.48 -2.33 -15.13
C LEU A 233 -19.53 -2.82 -14.03
N CYS A 234 -19.67 -2.32 -12.83
CA CYS A 234 -18.95 -2.86 -11.65
C CYS A 234 -19.60 -4.19 -11.24
N GLU A 235 -19.03 -5.29 -11.69
CA GLU A 235 -19.56 -6.65 -11.46
C GLU A 235 -19.30 -7.09 -10.01
N GLN A 236 -18.12 -6.77 -9.49
CA GLN A 236 -17.72 -7.11 -8.13
C GLN A 236 -16.85 -6.02 -7.53
N VAL A 237 -17.03 -5.82 -6.23
CA VAL A 237 -16.21 -4.98 -5.34
C VAL A 237 -15.75 -5.84 -4.20
N GLY A 238 -14.56 -5.60 -3.66
CA GLY A 238 -14.07 -6.33 -2.50
C GLY A 238 -12.77 -5.80 -1.94
N VAL A 239 -12.27 -6.48 -0.93
CA VAL A 239 -10.99 -6.19 -0.27
C VAL A 239 -10.11 -7.44 -0.28
N PHE A 240 -8.81 -7.26 -0.10
CA PHE A 240 -7.86 -8.36 0.11
C PHE A 240 -7.52 -8.46 1.60
N THR A 241 -7.71 -9.64 2.21
CA THR A 241 -7.49 -9.90 3.65
C THR A 241 -6.54 -11.07 3.99
N PRO A 242 -5.42 -11.33 3.39
CA PRO A 242 -4.85 -11.12 2.04
C PRO A 242 -5.65 -11.76 0.90
N LYS A 243 -6.51 -12.75 1.17
CA LYS A 243 -7.38 -13.36 0.15
C LYS A 243 -8.47 -12.39 -0.28
N ALA A 244 -8.88 -12.46 -1.53
CA ALA A 244 -9.98 -11.64 -2.04
C ALA A 244 -11.30 -11.97 -1.34
N VAL A 245 -11.90 -10.97 -0.73
CA VAL A 245 -13.21 -11.06 -0.06
C VAL A 245 -14.16 -10.07 -0.69
N PRO A 246 -15.25 -10.53 -1.34
CA PRO A 246 -16.27 -9.65 -1.90
C PRO A 246 -16.96 -8.82 -0.82
N THR A 247 -17.25 -7.56 -1.15
CA THR A 247 -18.06 -6.64 -0.33
C THR A 247 -19.15 -6.02 -1.19
N GLU A 248 -20.14 -5.40 -0.57
CA GLU A 248 -21.19 -4.70 -1.31
C GLU A 248 -20.72 -3.31 -1.77
N THR A 249 -19.87 -2.68 -0.98
CA THR A 249 -19.43 -1.29 -1.18
C THR A 249 -17.99 -1.09 -0.75
N LEU A 250 -17.37 -0.02 -1.31
CA LEU A 250 -16.17 0.63 -0.79
C LEU A 250 -16.47 2.12 -0.66
N SER A 251 -16.32 2.67 0.53
CA SER A 251 -16.56 4.09 0.83
C SER A 251 -15.28 4.91 0.84
N ALA A 252 -15.42 6.23 0.86
CA ALA A 252 -14.31 7.16 1.03
C ALA A 252 -13.36 6.72 2.16
N GLY A 253 -12.06 6.68 1.86
CA GLY A 253 -11.03 6.21 2.78
C GLY A 253 -10.64 4.75 2.61
N GLU A 254 -11.44 3.91 1.96
CA GLU A 254 -11.18 2.47 1.85
C GLU A 254 -10.36 2.12 0.61
N VAL A 255 -9.60 1.04 0.73
CA VAL A 255 -8.81 0.42 -0.36
C VAL A 255 -9.40 -0.94 -0.67
N GLY A 256 -9.55 -1.24 -1.95
CA GLY A 256 -10.09 -2.52 -2.37
C GLY A 256 -9.95 -2.74 -3.86
N TYR A 257 -10.65 -3.74 -4.39
CA TYR A 257 -10.58 -4.09 -5.80
C TYR A 257 -11.94 -3.96 -6.50
N ILE A 258 -11.87 -3.77 -7.81
CA ILE A 258 -13.02 -3.77 -8.73
C ILE A 258 -12.78 -4.83 -9.80
N ILE A 259 -13.84 -5.58 -10.13
CA ILE A 259 -13.94 -6.42 -11.33
C ILE A 259 -15.10 -5.87 -12.17
N SER A 260 -14.85 -5.62 -13.44
CA SER A 260 -15.84 -4.98 -14.33
C SER A 260 -15.88 -5.59 -15.74
N GLY A 261 -15.41 -6.84 -15.90
CA GLY A 261 -15.43 -7.56 -17.16
C GLY A 261 -14.54 -6.96 -18.27
N ILE A 262 -13.63 -6.05 -17.92
CA ILE A 262 -12.64 -5.49 -18.85
C ILE A 262 -11.69 -6.61 -19.27
N LYS A 263 -11.48 -6.76 -20.58
CA LYS A 263 -10.64 -7.82 -21.14
C LYS A 263 -9.25 -7.35 -21.55
N GLU A 264 -9.07 -6.05 -21.71
CA GLU A 264 -7.80 -5.45 -22.12
C GLU A 264 -7.21 -4.59 -21.02
N LEU A 265 -6.02 -4.95 -20.55
CA LEU A 265 -5.33 -4.22 -19.48
C LEU A 265 -5.10 -2.74 -19.82
N GLN A 266 -4.89 -2.43 -21.08
CA GLN A 266 -4.69 -1.06 -21.57
C GLN A 266 -5.88 -0.12 -21.32
N ALA A 267 -7.09 -0.67 -21.10
CA ALA A 267 -8.27 0.12 -20.76
C ALA A 267 -8.27 0.62 -19.31
N ALA A 268 -7.55 -0.05 -18.41
CA ALA A 268 -7.45 0.27 -16.98
C ALA A 268 -6.02 0.73 -16.62
N LYS A 269 -5.70 1.97 -16.98
CA LYS A 269 -4.36 2.54 -16.80
C LYS A 269 -4.13 2.92 -15.35
N VAL A 270 -2.99 2.53 -14.78
CA VAL A 270 -2.58 2.91 -13.42
C VAL A 270 -2.50 4.43 -13.29
N GLY A 271 -3.00 4.95 -12.18
CA GLY A 271 -3.12 6.39 -11.92
C GLY A 271 -4.39 7.04 -12.47
N ASP A 272 -5.23 6.30 -13.23
CA ASP A 272 -6.52 6.81 -13.69
C ASP A 272 -7.51 7.05 -12.54
N THR A 273 -8.50 7.85 -12.81
CA THR A 273 -9.62 8.11 -11.88
C THR A 273 -10.84 7.32 -12.29
N VAL A 274 -11.32 6.51 -11.36
CA VAL A 274 -12.60 5.81 -11.46
C VAL A 274 -13.70 6.69 -10.86
N THR A 275 -14.76 6.95 -11.64
CA THR A 275 -15.91 7.74 -11.17
C THR A 275 -17.23 7.03 -11.52
N SER A 276 -18.35 7.55 -11.02
CA SER A 276 -19.68 7.08 -11.42
C SER A 276 -20.01 7.53 -12.84
N ALA A 277 -20.57 6.66 -13.66
CA ALA A 277 -21.06 7.06 -14.97
C ALA A 277 -22.35 7.89 -14.94
N GLU A 278 -23.15 7.75 -13.87
CA GLU A 278 -24.43 8.44 -13.72
C GLU A 278 -24.24 9.85 -13.08
N ASN A 279 -23.33 9.96 -12.13
CA ASN A 279 -22.98 11.22 -11.46
C ASN A 279 -21.44 11.36 -11.42
N PRO A 280 -20.80 11.69 -12.54
CA PRO A 280 -19.36 11.74 -12.64
C PRO A 280 -18.77 12.91 -11.87
N ALA A 281 -17.59 12.70 -11.27
CA ALA A 281 -16.78 13.77 -10.74
C ALA A 281 -16.38 14.74 -11.88
N LYS A 282 -16.31 16.02 -11.54
CA LYS A 282 -15.99 17.08 -12.52
C LYS A 282 -14.53 17.03 -12.98
N GLU A 283 -13.63 16.61 -12.08
CA GLU A 283 -12.20 16.62 -12.30
C GLU A 283 -11.58 15.29 -11.87
N ALA A 284 -10.61 14.82 -12.67
CA ALA A 284 -9.82 13.65 -12.33
C ALA A 284 -8.88 13.95 -11.16
N LEU A 285 -8.47 12.91 -10.45
CA LEU A 285 -7.43 12.99 -9.43
C LEU A 285 -6.09 13.39 -10.09
N PRO A 286 -5.25 14.19 -9.39
CA PRO A 286 -3.98 14.64 -9.92
C PRO A 286 -2.99 13.47 -10.08
N GLY A 287 -2.00 13.67 -10.98
CA GLY A 287 -0.85 12.80 -11.08
C GLY A 287 -0.95 11.64 -12.08
N PHE A 288 -2.05 11.52 -12.85
CA PHE A 288 -2.07 10.59 -13.97
C PHE A 288 -0.99 10.97 -14.99
N LYS A 289 -0.12 10.00 -15.32
CA LYS A 289 0.88 10.14 -16.38
C LYS A 289 0.78 8.95 -17.31
N GLU A 290 0.66 9.19 -18.60
CA GLU A 290 0.74 8.10 -19.58
C GLU A 290 2.19 7.65 -19.70
N ILE A 291 2.48 6.42 -19.25
CA ILE A 291 3.81 5.82 -19.37
C ILE A 291 3.96 5.32 -20.80
N LYS A 292 4.98 5.82 -21.51
CA LYS A 292 5.37 5.28 -22.80
C LYS A 292 6.33 4.10 -22.58
N SER A 293 6.10 3.00 -23.32
CA SER A 293 7.01 1.85 -23.31
C SER A 293 8.44 2.30 -23.66
N GLN A 294 9.39 2.01 -22.76
CA GLN A 294 10.81 2.38 -22.95
C GLN A 294 11.65 1.20 -23.46
N VAL A 295 11.15 -0.02 -23.35
CA VAL A 295 11.83 -1.24 -23.80
C VAL A 295 10.91 -1.98 -24.76
N PHE A 296 11.44 -2.31 -25.93
CA PHE A 296 10.77 -3.12 -26.94
C PHE A 296 11.56 -4.43 -27.11
N ALA A 297 10.92 -5.58 -26.89
CA ALA A 297 11.46 -6.90 -27.16
C ALA A 297 10.81 -7.48 -28.42
N GLY A 298 11.62 -7.89 -29.38
CA GLY A 298 11.15 -8.72 -30.50
C GLY A 298 11.01 -10.17 -30.04
N LEU A 299 9.86 -10.78 -30.27
CA LEU A 299 9.59 -12.20 -30.04
C LEU A 299 9.79 -12.95 -31.34
#